data_f1dafe2ad12eba6978ae78505369c0b5
#
_entry.id   f1dafe2ad12eba6978ae78505369c0b5
#
_cell.length_a   1.000
_cell.length_b   1.000
_cell.length_c   1.000
_cell.angle_alpha   90.00
_cell.angle_beta   90.00
_cell.angle_gamma   90.00
#
_symmetry.space_group_name_H-M   'P 1'
#
loop_
_entity.id
_entity.type
_entity.pdbx_description
1 polymer ?
#
loop_
_entity_poly.entity_id
_entity_poly.type
_entity_poly.pdbx_seq_one_letter_code
_entity_poly.pdbx_strand_id
1 'polypeptide(L)'
;LNKSQGADAVIFPELFTIELFTLLKKWQERPISHLTLIDQFTDAYKQLFQQEAKERGQFIIAGSHLEQTGADRYENVAHIWGPDGEHYAHSKTHIFPAERGWYTQEGDKMAVFQLPFAKVGFNICYEAEIPECAATLAEQGAELILTPSATFTEQGFWRVRHCCHARCIENQIYLVHCCLGGNPGGPLPGCWARSSILSPCDVVWKNPQGIIAEAHVNQEDVISGEINLDVLYENRLGGAATTFKDRRRKAGIYNIWPSHIK
;
A
#
# COMPACT_ATOMS: atom_id res chain seq x y z
N LEU A 1 -16.54 2.26 -5.11
CA LEU A 1 -16.88 0.84 -5.36
C LEU A 1 -17.63 0.61 -6.67
N ASN A 2 -18.65 1.43 -7.02
CA ASN A 2 -19.44 1.17 -8.26
C ASN A 2 -18.59 1.21 -9.55
N LYS A 3 -17.56 2.04 -9.59
CA LYS A 3 -16.63 2.14 -10.74
C LYS A 3 -15.63 0.98 -10.85
N SER A 4 -15.53 0.10 -9.83
CA SER A 4 -14.64 -1.07 -9.83
C SER A 4 -15.35 -2.38 -10.17
N GLN A 5 -16.61 -2.34 -10.62
CA GLN A 5 -17.37 -3.53 -10.95
C GLN A 5 -16.69 -4.33 -12.06
N GLY A 6 -16.53 -5.64 -11.82
CA GLY A 6 -15.90 -6.56 -12.76
C GLY A 6 -14.38 -6.71 -12.59
N ALA A 7 -13.74 -5.97 -11.68
CA ALA A 7 -12.36 -6.23 -11.28
C ALA A 7 -12.29 -7.31 -10.19
N ASP A 8 -11.24 -8.14 -10.18
CA ASP A 8 -11.02 -9.15 -9.12
C ASP A 8 -10.84 -8.49 -7.76
N ALA A 9 -10.21 -7.32 -7.72
CA ALA A 9 -9.94 -6.57 -6.50
C ALA A 9 -10.04 -5.07 -6.70
N VAL A 10 -10.39 -4.35 -5.63
CA VAL A 10 -10.32 -2.89 -5.54
C VAL A 10 -9.50 -2.48 -4.33
N ILE A 11 -8.70 -1.42 -4.47
CA ILE A 11 -7.88 -0.88 -3.38
C ILE A 11 -8.24 0.58 -3.09
N PHE A 12 -8.30 0.92 -1.80
CA PHE A 12 -8.45 2.27 -1.26
C PHE A 12 -7.12 2.78 -0.71
N PRO A 13 -6.94 4.11 -0.57
CA PRO A 13 -5.69 4.69 -0.09
C PRO A 13 -5.43 4.47 1.41
N GLU A 14 -4.20 4.77 1.82
CA GLU A 14 -3.83 4.85 3.23
C GLU A 14 -4.67 5.90 3.95
N LEU A 15 -5.13 5.57 5.16
CA LEU A 15 -5.84 6.48 6.07
C LEU A 15 -6.99 7.27 5.39
N PHE A 16 -7.62 6.70 4.33
CA PHE A 16 -8.74 7.39 3.69
C PHE A 16 -9.91 7.64 4.68
N THR A 17 -9.95 6.89 5.77
CA THR A 17 -10.89 7.07 6.88
C THR A 17 -10.57 8.26 7.79
N ILE A 18 -9.47 8.99 7.53
CA ILE A 18 -9.10 10.20 8.28
C ILE A 18 -10.23 11.25 8.24
N GLU A 19 -11.02 11.26 7.18
CA GLU A 19 -12.16 12.15 7.03
C GLU A 19 -13.25 11.92 8.10
N LEU A 20 -13.32 10.71 8.70
CA LEU A 20 -14.24 10.43 9.82
C LEU A 20 -13.96 11.32 11.04
N PHE A 21 -12.75 11.88 11.13
CA PHE A 21 -12.41 12.88 12.15
C PHE A 21 -13.31 14.11 12.08
N THR A 22 -13.82 14.46 10.90
CA THR A 22 -14.73 15.59 10.70
C THR A 22 -16.09 15.38 11.36
N LEU A 23 -16.46 14.14 11.70
CA LEU A 23 -17.67 13.79 12.43
C LEU A 23 -17.54 14.08 13.94
N LEU A 24 -16.33 14.31 14.43
CA LEU A 24 -16.10 14.62 15.83
C LEU A 24 -16.57 16.04 16.15
N LYS A 25 -17.23 16.20 17.30
CA LYS A 25 -17.66 17.54 17.78
C LYS A 25 -16.45 18.49 17.87
N LYS A 26 -16.56 19.66 17.26
CA LYS A 26 -15.51 20.70 17.22
C LYS A 26 -14.18 20.18 16.62
N TRP A 27 -14.23 19.35 15.61
CA TRP A 27 -13.06 18.71 15.03
C TRP A 27 -11.98 19.69 14.54
N GLN A 28 -12.37 20.87 14.06
CA GLN A 28 -11.45 21.93 13.58
C GLN A 28 -10.58 22.53 14.69
N GLU A 29 -11.06 22.49 15.95
CA GLU A 29 -10.35 23.01 17.12
C GLU A 29 -9.46 21.92 17.78
N ARG A 30 -9.56 20.66 17.34
CA ARG A 30 -8.83 19.53 17.93
C ARG A 30 -7.41 19.46 17.39
N PRO A 31 -6.41 19.14 18.22
CA PRO A 31 -5.06 18.85 17.72
C PRO A 31 -5.04 17.54 16.93
N ILE A 32 -4.12 17.43 15.97
CA ILE A 32 -3.96 16.22 15.15
C ILE A 32 -3.65 14.98 16.00
N SER A 33 -3.05 15.12 17.17
CA SER A 33 -2.83 14.02 18.12
C SER A 33 -4.11 13.32 18.57
N HIS A 34 -5.28 13.95 18.40
CA HIS A 34 -6.57 13.31 18.64
C HIS A 34 -7.05 12.42 17.49
N LEU A 35 -6.24 12.19 16.47
CA LEU A 35 -6.60 11.35 15.32
C LEU A 35 -6.97 9.92 15.75
N THR A 36 -6.38 9.40 16.82
CA THR A 36 -6.74 8.10 17.42
C THR A 36 -8.23 7.98 17.77
N LEU A 37 -8.96 9.09 17.92
CA LEU A 37 -10.39 9.04 18.17
C LEU A 37 -11.23 8.50 17.01
N ILE A 38 -10.64 8.36 15.79
CA ILE A 38 -11.34 7.71 14.69
C ILE A 38 -11.50 6.20 14.92
N ASP A 39 -10.76 5.62 15.86
CA ASP A 39 -10.90 4.22 16.26
C ASP A 39 -12.35 3.88 16.71
N GLN A 40 -13.12 4.83 17.23
CA GLN A 40 -14.53 4.60 17.52
C GLN A 40 -15.36 4.15 16.32
N PHE A 41 -14.86 4.32 15.09
CA PHE A 41 -15.51 3.91 13.86
C PHE A 41 -14.97 2.56 13.31
N THR A 42 -13.99 1.95 13.98
CA THR A 42 -13.31 0.72 13.52
C THR A 42 -14.30 -0.41 13.26
N ASP A 43 -15.24 -0.68 14.16
CA ASP A 43 -16.22 -1.75 13.98
C ASP A 43 -17.14 -1.50 12.78
N ALA A 44 -17.62 -0.27 12.62
CA ALA A 44 -18.46 0.10 11.49
C ALA A 44 -17.69 0.01 10.16
N TYR A 45 -16.43 0.44 10.14
CA TYR A 45 -15.54 0.31 8.99
C TYR A 45 -15.34 -1.17 8.60
N LYS A 46 -15.01 -2.04 9.56
CA LYS A 46 -14.81 -3.47 9.31
C LYS A 46 -16.08 -4.15 8.81
N GLN A 47 -17.22 -3.88 9.44
CA GLN A 47 -18.51 -4.44 9.02
C GLN A 47 -18.89 -4.01 7.61
N LEU A 48 -18.72 -2.71 7.28
CA LEU A 48 -19.03 -2.18 5.95
C LEU A 48 -18.25 -2.91 4.86
N PHE A 49 -16.93 -3.00 4.99
CA PHE A 49 -16.11 -3.57 3.92
C PHE A 49 -16.22 -5.10 3.82
N GLN A 50 -16.45 -5.78 4.94
CA GLN A 50 -16.78 -7.20 4.92
C GLN A 50 -18.11 -7.48 4.18
N GLN A 51 -19.12 -6.66 4.44
CA GLN A 51 -20.41 -6.77 3.75
C GLN A 51 -20.28 -6.47 2.27
N GLU A 52 -19.63 -5.36 1.91
CA GLU A 52 -19.43 -4.96 0.52
C GLU A 52 -18.63 -5.98 -0.29
N ALA A 53 -17.61 -6.61 0.29
CA ALA A 53 -16.85 -7.66 -0.37
C ALA A 53 -17.74 -8.85 -0.72
N LYS A 54 -18.57 -9.29 0.22
CA LYS A 54 -19.52 -10.39 0.03
C LYS A 54 -20.60 -10.06 -1.01
N GLU A 55 -21.20 -8.88 -0.91
CA GLU A 55 -22.30 -8.48 -1.81
C GLU A 55 -21.83 -8.30 -3.25
N ARG A 56 -20.58 -7.90 -3.45
CA ARG A 56 -20.00 -7.66 -4.78
C ARG A 56 -19.32 -8.88 -5.37
N GLY A 57 -19.04 -9.92 -4.57
CA GLY A 57 -18.21 -11.03 -5.02
C GLY A 57 -16.78 -10.60 -5.37
N GLN A 58 -16.22 -9.59 -4.67
CA GLN A 58 -14.98 -8.90 -5.03
C GLN A 58 -14.06 -8.80 -3.81
N PHE A 59 -12.75 -8.98 -4.01
CA PHE A 59 -11.79 -8.64 -2.96
C PHE A 59 -11.71 -7.12 -2.78
N ILE A 60 -11.82 -6.67 -1.53
CA ILE A 60 -11.70 -5.25 -1.19
C ILE A 60 -10.49 -5.06 -0.27
N ILE A 61 -9.49 -4.34 -0.80
CA ILE A 61 -8.38 -3.81 -0.03
C ILE A 61 -8.83 -2.43 0.47
N ALA A 62 -9.33 -2.38 1.70
CA ALA A 62 -9.98 -1.17 2.23
C ALA A 62 -8.98 -0.12 2.74
N GLY A 63 -7.89 0.07 1.99
CA GLY A 63 -6.84 1.02 2.35
C GLY A 63 -6.24 0.72 3.72
N SER A 64 -6.08 1.76 4.53
CA SER A 64 -5.75 1.55 5.94
C SER A 64 -6.57 2.46 6.87
N HIS A 65 -6.64 2.04 8.13
CA HIS A 65 -7.35 2.70 9.20
C HIS A 65 -6.45 2.77 10.44
N LEU A 66 -6.59 3.84 11.23
CA LEU A 66 -5.92 3.94 12.52
C LEU A 66 -6.80 3.30 13.58
N GLU A 67 -6.40 2.16 14.11
CA GLU A 67 -7.16 1.36 15.06
C GLU A 67 -6.38 0.98 16.30
N GLN A 68 -7.10 0.77 17.40
CA GLN A 68 -6.53 0.28 18.64
C GLN A 68 -6.28 -1.23 18.56
N THR A 69 -5.02 -1.63 18.68
CA THR A 69 -4.57 -3.03 18.62
C THR A 69 -4.17 -3.61 19.98
N GLY A 70 -4.16 -2.77 21.01
CA GLY A 70 -3.85 -3.15 22.39
C GLY A 70 -4.13 -2.01 23.37
N ALA A 71 -3.89 -2.23 24.65
CA ALA A 71 -4.02 -1.17 25.66
C ALA A 71 -3.09 -0.02 25.29
N ASP A 72 -3.64 1.18 25.08
CA ASP A 72 -2.92 2.39 24.69
C ASP A 72 -2.02 2.23 23.43
N ARG A 73 -2.33 1.25 22.57
CA ARG A 73 -1.60 0.96 21.35
C ARG A 73 -2.49 1.16 20.14
N TYR A 74 -2.11 2.10 19.27
CA TYR A 74 -2.78 2.38 18.00
C TYR A 74 -1.83 2.12 16.85
N GLU A 75 -2.33 1.48 15.79
CA GLU A 75 -1.55 1.15 14.60
C GLU A 75 -2.30 1.57 13.33
N ASN A 76 -1.54 1.85 12.30
CA ASN A 76 -2.05 2.09 10.96
C ASN A 76 -2.18 0.73 10.26
N VAL A 77 -3.41 0.22 10.15
CA VAL A 77 -3.69 -1.16 9.72
C VAL A 77 -4.41 -1.18 8.39
N ALA A 78 -3.84 -1.88 7.43
CA ALA A 78 -4.47 -2.17 6.15
C ALA A 78 -5.20 -3.52 6.21
N HIS A 79 -6.39 -3.58 5.60
CA HIS A 79 -7.24 -4.76 5.59
C HIS A 79 -7.59 -5.23 4.19
N ILE A 80 -7.70 -6.55 4.01
CA ILE A 80 -8.28 -7.20 2.83
C ILE A 80 -9.49 -8.01 3.30
N TRP A 81 -10.63 -7.82 2.66
CA TRP A 81 -11.79 -8.68 2.80
C TRP A 81 -12.08 -9.38 1.48
N GLY A 82 -12.31 -10.68 1.53
CA GLY A 82 -12.73 -11.48 0.40
C GLY A 82 -14.23 -11.77 0.42
N PRO A 83 -14.79 -12.19 -0.74
CA PRO A 83 -16.22 -12.43 -0.89
C PRO A 83 -16.75 -13.62 -0.06
N ASP A 84 -15.90 -14.59 0.24
CA ASP A 84 -16.27 -15.79 0.99
C ASP A 84 -15.95 -15.68 2.49
N GLY A 85 -15.63 -14.45 2.94
CA GLY A 85 -15.37 -14.15 4.35
C GLY A 85 -13.89 -14.14 4.72
N GLU A 86 -12.99 -14.24 3.75
CA GLU A 86 -11.55 -14.12 3.98
C GLU A 86 -11.24 -12.72 4.55
N HIS A 87 -10.34 -12.70 5.51
CA HIS A 87 -9.86 -11.47 6.11
C HIS A 87 -8.37 -11.56 6.40
N TYR A 88 -7.63 -10.58 5.89
CA TYR A 88 -6.20 -10.42 6.15
C TYR A 88 -5.93 -8.99 6.61
N ALA A 89 -4.92 -8.82 7.46
CA ALA A 89 -4.52 -7.51 7.97
C ALA A 89 -2.99 -7.36 8.01
N HIS A 90 -2.54 -6.14 7.80
CA HIS A 90 -1.14 -5.75 7.91
C HIS A 90 -1.02 -4.45 8.70
N SER A 91 -0.34 -4.49 9.82
CA SER A 91 0.04 -3.30 10.60
C SER A 91 1.32 -2.70 10.04
N LYS A 92 1.30 -1.42 9.71
CA LYS A 92 2.44 -0.67 9.15
C LYS A 92 3.68 -0.81 10.03
N THR A 93 4.76 -1.37 9.49
CA THR A 93 5.98 -1.70 10.25
C THR A 93 6.95 -0.53 10.38
N HIS A 94 6.88 0.45 9.47
CA HIS A 94 7.71 1.65 9.47
C HIS A 94 6.79 2.88 9.34
N ILE A 95 6.53 3.55 10.45
CA ILE A 95 5.69 4.75 10.47
C ILE A 95 6.48 5.96 10.00
N PHE A 96 5.83 6.80 9.20
CA PHE A 96 6.39 8.09 8.81
C PHE A 96 6.58 9.00 10.04
N PRO A 97 7.65 9.81 10.12
CA PRO A 97 7.95 10.58 11.33
C PRO A 97 6.79 11.43 11.89
N ALA A 98 5.90 11.96 11.02
CA ALA A 98 4.74 12.71 11.47
C ALA A 98 3.72 11.85 12.23
N GLU A 99 3.59 10.56 11.89
CA GLU A 99 2.65 9.64 12.54
C GLU A 99 2.98 9.41 14.03
N ARG A 100 4.24 9.61 14.43
CA ARG A 100 4.63 9.56 15.86
C ARG A 100 3.89 10.61 16.68
N GLY A 101 3.63 11.78 16.10
CA GLY A 101 2.84 12.84 16.72
C GLY A 101 1.35 12.50 16.84
N TRP A 102 0.89 11.42 16.18
CA TRP A 102 -0.48 10.92 16.24
C TRP A 102 -0.64 9.72 17.16
N TYR A 103 0.39 9.41 17.96
CA TYR A 103 0.44 8.23 18.84
C TYR A 103 0.37 6.88 18.09
N THR A 104 0.67 6.86 16.79
CA THR A 104 0.73 5.63 16.00
C THR A 104 2.01 4.84 16.36
N GLN A 105 1.87 3.54 16.49
CA GLN A 105 2.97 2.62 16.77
C GLN A 105 3.22 1.70 15.57
N GLU A 106 4.41 1.11 15.53
CA GLU A 106 4.83 0.21 14.45
C GLU A 106 4.39 -1.22 14.70
N GLY A 107 3.92 -1.89 13.64
CA GLY A 107 3.81 -3.34 13.58
C GLY A 107 5.19 -4.02 13.46
N ASP A 108 5.23 -5.33 13.58
CA ASP A 108 6.46 -6.12 13.59
C ASP A 108 6.50 -7.26 12.57
N LYS A 109 5.49 -7.35 11.68
CA LYS A 109 5.34 -8.48 10.76
C LYS A 109 5.19 -8.02 9.31
N MET A 110 5.95 -8.69 8.44
CA MET A 110 5.78 -8.63 6.99
C MET A 110 5.27 -9.98 6.51
N ALA A 111 4.08 -10.03 5.92
CA ALA A 111 3.45 -11.25 5.48
C ALA A 111 2.94 -11.17 4.04
N VAL A 112 2.96 -12.31 3.36
CA VAL A 112 2.34 -12.51 2.05
C VAL A 112 1.04 -13.26 2.24
N PHE A 113 -0.01 -12.79 1.60
CA PHE A 113 -1.35 -13.37 1.62
C PHE A 113 -1.65 -14.03 0.28
N GLN A 114 -2.13 -15.27 0.32
CA GLN A 114 -2.55 -15.99 -0.88
C GLN A 114 -3.99 -15.61 -1.20
N LEU A 115 -4.18 -14.85 -2.29
CA LEU A 115 -5.49 -14.61 -2.88
C LEU A 115 -5.68 -15.53 -4.09
N PRO A 116 -6.91 -15.75 -4.57
CA PRO A 116 -7.15 -16.64 -5.71
C PRO A 116 -6.40 -16.25 -6.98
N PHE A 117 -6.13 -14.97 -7.18
CA PHE A 117 -5.51 -14.41 -8.38
C PHE A 117 -4.02 -14.08 -8.23
N ALA A 118 -3.50 -13.89 -7.01
CA ALA A 118 -2.09 -13.56 -6.77
C ALA A 118 -1.68 -13.74 -5.31
N LYS A 119 -0.36 -13.88 -5.08
CA LYS A 119 0.27 -13.70 -3.77
C LYS A 119 0.55 -12.21 -3.56
N VAL A 120 -0.08 -11.62 -2.56
CA VAL A 120 0.00 -10.18 -2.31
C VAL A 120 0.67 -9.85 -0.99
N GLY A 121 1.36 -8.72 -0.93
CA GLY A 121 1.89 -8.16 0.32
C GLY A 121 1.63 -6.66 0.39
N PHE A 122 1.75 -6.07 1.57
CA PHE A 122 1.62 -4.63 1.75
C PHE A 122 2.96 -3.93 1.91
N ASN A 123 3.08 -2.75 1.29
CA ASN A 123 4.02 -1.71 1.66
C ASN A 123 3.24 -0.39 1.81
N ILE A 124 2.74 -0.11 3.01
CA ILE A 124 1.94 1.10 3.26
C ILE A 124 2.86 2.34 3.18
N CYS A 125 2.69 3.16 2.15
CA CYS A 125 3.32 4.48 1.99
C CYS A 125 4.84 4.46 2.26
N TYR A 126 5.26 4.90 3.46
CA TYR A 126 6.65 5.01 3.87
C TYR A 126 7.39 3.66 3.84
N GLU A 127 6.72 2.53 4.04
CA GLU A 127 7.32 1.20 3.89
C GLU A 127 7.88 0.96 2.48
N ALA A 128 7.29 1.58 1.45
CA ALA A 128 7.82 1.49 0.08
C ALA A 128 9.19 2.18 -0.06
N GLU A 129 9.53 3.12 0.83
CA GLU A 129 10.84 3.78 0.84
C GLU A 129 11.95 2.89 1.44
N ILE A 130 11.56 1.81 2.15
CA ILE A 130 12.48 0.86 2.80
C ILE A 130 12.64 -0.37 1.89
N PRO A 131 13.81 -0.54 1.24
CA PRO A 131 14.00 -1.64 0.26
C PRO A 131 13.77 -3.02 0.84
N GLU A 132 14.11 -3.22 2.10
CA GLU A 132 14.00 -4.48 2.83
C GLU A 132 12.54 -4.94 2.94
N CYS A 133 11.58 -4.03 3.05
CA CYS A 133 10.15 -4.36 3.12
C CYS A 133 9.69 -5.10 1.86
N ALA A 134 9.88 -4.49 0.70
CA ALA A 134 9.52 -5.12 -0.58
C ALA A 134 10.34 -6.37 -0.86
N ALA A 135 11.62 -6.35 -0.49
CA ALA A 135 12.51 -7.47 -0.63
C ALA A 135 12.05 -8.70 0.14
N THR A 136 11.67 -8.52 1.39
CA THR A 136 11.15 -9.57 2.26
C THR A 136 9.86 -10.17 1.68
N LEU A 137 8.94 -9.35 1.20
CA LEU A 137 7.72 -9.82 0.54
C LEU A 137 8.02 -10.63 -0.73
N ALA A 138 8.93 -10.14 -1.56
CA ALA A 138 9.32 -10.83 -2.78
C ALA A 138 10.01 -12.18 -2.49
N GLU A 139 10.82 -12.26 -1.44
CA GLU A 139 11.45 -13.50 -0.98
C GLU A 139 10.45 -14.52 -0.45
N GLN A 140 9.36 -14.07 0.16
CA GLN A 140 8.22 -14.90 0.56
C GLN A 140 7.33 -15.29 -0.63
N GLY A 141 7.63 -14.82 -1.83
CA GLY A 141 6.94 -15.19 -3.06
C GLY A 141 5.84 -14.25 -3.50
N ALA A 142 5.76 -13.03 -2.97
CA ALA A 142 4.80 -12.04 -3.44
C ALA A 142 4.96 -11.76 -4.95
N GLU A 143 3.84 -11.57 -5.60
CA GLU A 143 3.70 -11.29 -7.04
C GLU A 143 3.20 -9.86 -7.27
N LEU A 144 2.50 -9.35 -6.27
CA LEU A 144 1.91 -8.01 -6.25
C LEU A 144 2.12 -7.36 -4.89
N ILE A 145 2.61 -6.13 -4.88
CA ILE A 145 2.66 -5.29 -3.69
C ILE A 145 1.53 -4.25 -3.74
N LEU A 146 0.80 -4.15 -2.65
CA LEU A 146 -0.26 -3.18 -2.43
C LEU A 146 0.31 -2.02 -1.60
N THR A 147 0.30 -0.81 -2.15
CA THR A 147 0.89 0.38 -1.54
C THR A 147 -0.18 1.48 -1.40
N PRO A 148 -1.09 1.35 -0.41
CA PRO A 148 -1.93 2.49 -0.04
C PRO A 148 -1.05 3.60 0.54
N SER A 149 -1.27 4.86 0.11
CA SER A 149 -0.41 5.99 0.45
C SER A 149 -1.19 7.27 0.75
N ALA A 150 -0.71 8.03 1.74
CA ALA A 150 -1.16 9.38 2.06
C ALA A 150 0.05 10.31 2.18
N THR A 151 0.36 11.04 1.12
CA THR A 151 1.52 11.93 1.07
C THR A 151 1.08 13.40 1.09
N PHE A 152 1.62 14.18 2.01
CA PHE A 152 1.15 15.54 2.32
C PHE A 152 1.70 16.60 1.35
N THR A 153 2.73 16.26 0.57
CA THR A 153 3.37 17.17 -0.37
C THR A 153 3.67 16.46 -1.69
N GLU A 154 3.83 17.23 -2.76
CA GLU A 154 4.25 16.69 -4.05
C GLU A 154 5.62 15.99 -3.96
N GLN A 155 6.57 16.55 -3.20
CA GLN A 155 7.88 15.93 -2.98
C GLN A 155 7.77 14.58 -2.27
N GLY A 156 6.89 14.47 -1.24
CA GLY A 156 6.61 13.23 -0.55
C GLY A 156 6.03 12.19 -1.50
N PHE A 157 5.08 12.59 -2.33
CA PHE A 157 4.51 11.71 -3.35
C PHE A 157 5.58 11.18 -4.31
N TRP A 158 6.41 12.06 -4.89
CA TRP A 158 7.44 11.64 -5.84
C TRP A 158 8.49 10.74 -5.21
N ARG A 159 8.84 10.97 -3.94
CA ARG A 159 9.74 10.08 -3.20
C ARG A 159 9.16 8.67 -3.09
N VAL A 160 7.91 8.51 -2.65
CA VAL A 160 7.23 7.21 -2.58
C VAL A 160 7.06 6.61 -3.98
N ARG A 161 6.65 7.40 -4.99
CA ARG A 161 6.45 6.94 -6.37
C ARG A 161 7.74 6.37 -6.97
N HIS A 162 8.86 7.06 -6.84
CA HIS A 162 10.16 6.58 -7.36
C HIS A 162 10.58 5.30 -6.65
N CYS A 163 10.34 5.20 -5.34
CA CYS A 163 10.58 3.96 -4.61
C CYS A 163 9.67 2.83 -5.10
N CYS A 164 8.38 3.07 -5.34
CA CYS A 164 7.48 2.06 -5.91
C CYS A 164 8.00 1.51 -7.24
N HIS A 165 8.45 2.37 -8.16
CA HIS A 165 9.09 1.92 -9.40
C HIS A 165 10.35 1.09 -9.14
N ALA A 166 11.22 1.54 -8.23
CA ALA A 166 12.42 0.81 -7.87
C ALA A 166 12.07 -0.60 -7.33
N ARG A 167 11.04 -0.72 -6.46
CA ARG A 167 10.59 -2.03 -5.95
C ARG A 167 10.11 -2.95 -7.04
N CYS A 168 9.40 -2.42 -8.06
CA CYS A 168 9.00 -3.23 -9.22
C CYS A 168 10.20 -3.78 -9.99
N ILE A 169 11.21 -2.95 -10.23
CA ILE A 169 12.41 -3.29 -11.00
C ILE A 169 13.31 -4.26 -10.23
N GLU A 170 13.65 -3.93 -8.99
CA GLU A 170 14.57 -4.68 -8.14
C GLU A 170 14.09 -6.10 -7.85
N ASN A 171 12.78 -6.25 -7.66
CA ASN A 171 12.16 -7.52 -7.25
C ASN A 171 11.39 -8.20 -8.39
N GLN A 172 11.36 -7.62 -9.59
CA GLN A 172 10.54 -8.08 -10.71
C GLN A 172 9.13 -8.46 -10.22
N ILE A 173 8.37 -7.46 -9.73
CA ILE A 173 7.07 -7.61 -9.08
C ILE A 173 6.13 -6.51 -9.57
N TYR A 174 4.82 -6.79 -9.61
CA TYR A 174 3.82 -5.73 -9.78
C TYR A 174 3.59 -4.93 -8.51
N LEU A 175 3.15 -3.69 -8.66
CA LEU A 175 2.80 -2.84 -7.53
C LEU A 175 1.62 -1.93 -7.85
N VAL A 176 0.66 -1.83 -6.92
CA VAL A 176 -0.42 -0.83 -6.99
C VAL A 176 -0.13 0.26 -5.96
N HIS A 177 0.15 1.47 -6.44
CA HIS A 177 0.31 2.67 -5.64
C HIS A 177 -1.02 3.43 -5.60
N CYS A 178 -1.79 3.28 -4.54
CA CYS A 178 -3.10 3.91 -4.35
C CYS A 178 -2.97 5.11 -3.41
N CYS A 179 -3.21 6.31 -3.94
CA CYS A 179 -2.90 7.57 -3.25
C CYS A 179 -4.16 8.26 -2.73
N LEU A 180 -4.12 8.71 -1.49
CA LEU A 180 -5.11 9.63 -0.93
C LEU A 180 -4.87 11.03 -1.52
N GLY A 181 -5.93 11.65 -2.03
CA GLY A 181 -5.94 13.02 -2.50
C GLY A 181 -6.98 13.85 -1.73
N GLY A 182 -6.84 15.17 -1.79
CA GLY A 182 -7.79 16.09 -1.17
C GLY A 182 -7.21 16.90 -0.02
N ASN A 183 -8.01 17.83 0.45
CA ASN A 183 -7.64 18.71 1.58
C ASN A 183 -8.87 18.96 2.46
N PRO A 184 -9.07 18.17 3.51
CA PRO A 184 -10.20 18.36 4.43
C PRO A 184 -10.08 19.64 5.27
N GLY A 185 -8.88 20.21 5.38
CA GLY A 185 -8.61 21.42 6.17
C GLY A 185 -8.56 21.18 7.69
N GLY A 186 -8.51 22.28 8.46
CA GLY A 186 -8.34 22.20 9.92
C GLY A 186 -7.02 21.54 10.32
N PRO A 187 -7.04 20.63 11.30
CA PRO A 187 -5.83 19.92 11.73
C PRO A 187 -5.42 18.78 10.80
N LEU A 188 -6.31 18.36 9.86
CA LEU A 188 -6.05 17.28 8.96
C LEU A 188 -5.16 17.76 7.79
N PRO A 189 -4.11 16.97 7.44
CA PRO A 189 -3.24 17.35 6.33
C PRO A 189 -3.97 17.20 4.98
N GLY A 190 -3.68 18.11 4.04
CA GLY A 190 -3.97 17.87 2.64
C GLY A 190 -3.01 16.85 2.04
N CYS A 191 -3.48 16.08 1.06
CA CYS A 191 -2.69 15.05 0.40
C CYS A 191 -2.56 15.30 -1.11
N TRP A 192 -1.38 14.96 -1.66
CA TRP A 192 -1.09 15.00 -3.08
C TRP A 192 -1.18 13.59 -3.66
N ALA A 193 -1.92 13.42 -4.76
CA ALA A 193 -2.27 12.10 -5.27
C ALA A 193 -2.11 11.97 -6.78
N ARG A 194 -1.62 10.80 -7.19
CA ARG A 194 -1.63 10.30 -8.56
C ARG A 194 -1.49 8.77 -8.52
N SER A 195 -2.57 8.05 -8.30
CA SER A 195 -2.56 6.58 -8.20
C SER A 195 -2.03 5.92 -9.46
N SER A 196 -1.42 4.75 -9.34
CA SER A 196 -0.93 4.00 -10.50
C SER A 196 -0.86 2.50 -10.24
N ILE A 197 -0.94 1.74 -11.35
CA ILE A 197 -0.62 0.32 -11.41
C ILE A 197 0.69 0.20 -12.16
N LEU A 198 1.69 -0.43 -11.54
CA LEU A 198 3.07 -0.48 -12.00
C LEU A 198 3.51 -1.91 -12.30
N SER A 199 4.39 -2.04 -13.29
CA SER A 199 5.12 -3.25 -13.63
C SER A 199 6.63 -3.01 -13.57
N PRO A 200 7.47 -4.06 -13.63
CA PRO A 200 8.87 -3.89 -13.92
C PRO A 200 9.08 -3.17 -15.27
N CYS A 201 10.20 -2.44 -15.40
CA CYS A 201 10.63 -1.82 -16.66
C CYS A 201 11.47 -2.82 -17.44
N ASP A 202 10.84 -3.65 -18.27
CA ASP A 202 11.54 -4.60 -19.15
C ASP A 202 10.79 -4.74 -20.48
N VAL A 203 11.44 -5.31 -21.48
CA VAL A 203 10.99 -5.36 -22.88
C VAL A 203 9.67 -6.11 -23.10
N VAL A 204 9.28 -6.97 -22.18
CA VAL A 204 8.03 -7.74 -22.25
C VAL A 204 6.78 -6.87 -22.00
N TRP A 205 6.94 -5.72 -21.34
CA TRP A 205 5.83 -4.78 -21.13
C TRP A 205 5.79 -3.69 -22.20
N LYS A 206 4.59 -3.38 -22.69
CA LYS A 206 4.40 -2.39 -23.77
C LYS A 206 4.84 -0.98 -23.36
N ASN A 207 4.61 -0.61 -22.10
CA ASN A 207 5.02 0.72 -21.60
C ASN A 207 6.44 0.65 -21.01
N PRO A 208 7.43 1.30 -21.64
CA PRO A 208 8.81 1.26 -21.20
C PRO A 208 9.05 1.91 -19.82
N GLN A 209 8.09 2.71 -19.36
CA GLN A 209 8.17 3.34 -18.03
C GLN A 209 7.64 2.43 -16.90
N GLY A 210 7.13 1.23 -17.23
CA GLY A 210 6.56 0.32 -16.24
C GLY A 210 5.23 0.82 -15.63
N ILE A 211 4.42 1.57 -16.42
CA ILE A 211 3.12 2.07 -16.00
C ILE A 211 2.05 1.34 -16.79
N ILE A 212 1.19 0.57 -16.09
CA ILE A 212 0.03 -0.10 -16.68
C ILE A 212 -1.16 0.86 -16.74
N ALA A 213 -1.42 1.58 -15.65
CA ALA A 213 -2.44 2.61 -15.55
C ALA A 213 -2.02 3.70 -14.57
N GLU A 214 -2.48 4.92 -14.81
CA GLU A 214 -2.15 6.07 -13.98
C GLU A 214 -3.32 7.07 -13.94
N ALA A 215 -3.61 7.57 -12.73
CA ALA A 215 -4.67 8.54 -12.49
C ALA A 215 -4.26 9.97 -12.85
N HIS A 216 -5.24 10.84 -12.95
CA HIS A 216 -5.01 12.29 -13.03
C HIS A 216 -4.50 12.84 -11.71
N VAL A 217 -3.66 13.88 -11.81
CA VAL A 217 -3.08 14.53 -10.62
C VAL A 217 -4.16 15.20 -9.79
N ASN A 218 -4.22 14.88 -8.49
CA ASN A 218 -5.11 15.52 -7.51
C ASN A 218 -6.60 15.58 -7.91
N GLN A 219 -7.05 14.56 -8.66
CA GLN A 219 -8.45 14.41 -9.03
C GLN A 219 -9.03 13.12 -8.44
N GLU A 220 -10.32 13.14 -8.15
CA GLU A 220 -11.04 11.91 -7.83
C GLU A 220 -11.10 11.03 -9.07
N ASP A 221 -10.39 9.91 -9.02
CA ASP A 221 -10.27 9.00 -10.15
C ASP A 221 -10.32 7.54 -9.70
N VAL A 222 -10.79 6.67 -10.59
CA VAL A 222 -10.73 5.21 -10.44
C VAL A 222 -10.08 4.66 -11.69
N ILE A 223 -8.88 4.16 -11.55
CA ILE A 223 -8.14 3.52 -12.63
C ILE A 223 -8.24 2.00 -12.51
N SER A 224 -8.19 1.33 -13.64
CA SER A 224 -8.13 -0.13 -13.71
C SER A 224 -7.02 -0.58 -14.66
N GLY A 225 -6.50 -1.78 -14.46
CA GLY A 225 -5.50 -2.39 -15.33
C GLY A 225 -5.39 -3.89 -15.10
N GLU A 226 -5.03 -4.60 -16.13
CA GLU A 226 -4.82 -6.03 -16.09
C GLU A 226 -3.37 -6.36 -15.73
N ILE A 227 -3.19 -7.33 -14.83
CA ILE A 227 -1.91 -7.87 -14.41
C ILE A 227 -1.81 -9.30 -14.95
N ASN A 228 -0.73 -9.59 -15.68
CA ASN A 228 -0.48 -10.91 -16.21
C ASN A 228 0.70 -11.57 -15.47
N LEU A 229 0.41 -12.57 -14.64
CA LEU A 229 1.41 -13.25 -13.85
C LEU A 229 2.33 -14.15 -14.70
N ASP A 230 1.86 -14.69 -15.81
CA ASP A 230 2.71 -15.49 -16.70
C ASP A 230 3.85 -14.64 -17.28
N VAL A 231 3.53 -13.41 -17.69
CA VAL A 231 4.56 -12.42 -18.13
C VAL A 231 5.55 -12.12 -17.01
N LEU A 232 5.09 -12.00 -15.77
CA LEU A 232 5.98 -11.79 -14.62
C LEU A 232 6.92 -12.97 -14.41
N TYR A 233 6.42 -14.20 -14.48
CA TYR A 233 7.22 -15.40 -14.31
C TYR A 233 8.23 -15.58 -15.43
N GLU A 234 7.84 -15.37 -16.68
CA GLU A 234 8.75 -15.37 -17.82
C GLU A 234 9.86 -14.34 -17.65
N ASN A 235 9.51 -13.13 -17.23
CA ASN A 235 10.49 -12.06 -16.96
C ASN A 235 11.47 -12.43 -15.84
N ARG A 236 10.99 -13.03 -14.74
CA ARG A 236 11.86 -13.52 -13.65
C ARG A 236 12.84 -14.61 -14.09
N LEU A 237 12.44 -15.43 -15.07
CA LEU A 237 13.28 -16.52 -15.60
C LEU A 237 14.31 -16.03 -16.61
N GLY A 238 13.93 -15.16 -17.54
CA GLY A 238 14.75 -14.81 -18.69
C GLY A 238 14.54 -13.39 -19.23
N GLY A 239 14.14 -12.42 -18.41
CA GLY A 239 14.03 -11.01 -18.80
C GLY A 239 15.40 -10.41 -19.16
N ALA A 240 15.39 -9.21 -19.77
CA ALA A 240 16.62 -8.50 -20.13
C ALA A 240 17.46 -8.15 -18.89
N ALA A 241 16.81 -7.95 -17.74
CA ALA A 241 17.43 -7.79 -16.44
C ALA A 241 16.85 -8.81 -15.45
N THR A 242 17.70 -9.62 -14.82
CA THR A 242 17.30 -10.70 -13.89
C THR A 242 17.57 -10.27 -12.42
N THR A 243 17.18 -9.06 -12.07
CA THR A 243 17.48 -8.43 -10.78
C THR A 243 16.99 -9.27 -9.59
N PHE A 244 15.78 -9.83 -9.66
CA PHE A 244 15.23 -10.73 -8.64
C PHE A 244 16.12 -11.94 -8.38
N LYS A 245 16.54 -12.63 -9.43
CA LYS A 245 17.41 -13.80 -9.36
C LYS A 245 18.83 -13.44 -8.88
N ASP A 246 19.40 -12.38 -9.44
CA ASP A 246 20.78 -12.00 -9.17
C ASP A 246 20.94 -11.48 -7.73
N ARG A 247 19.97 -10.73 -7.22
CA ARG A 247 19.94 -10.30 -5.83
C ARG A 247 19.90 -11.49 -4.88
N ARG A 248 19.02 -12.46 -5.11
CA ARG A 248 18.92 -13.69 -4.29
C ARG A 248 20.19 -14.52 -4.32
N ARG A 249 20.82 -14.64 -5.49
CA ARG A 249 22.10 -15.34 -5.64
C ARG A 249 23.22 -14.75 -4.78
N LYS A 250 23.15 -13.48 -4.46
CA LYS A 250 24.15 -12.75 -3.66
C LYS A 250 23.69 -12.44 -2.24
N ALA A 251 22.48 -12.82 -1.85
CA ALA A 251 21.89 -12.45 -0.55
C ALA A 251 22.80 -12.74 0.66
N GLY A 252 23.49 -13.88 0.66
CA GLY A 252 24.38 -14.27 1.74
C GLY A 252 25.61 -13.37 1.95
N ILE A 253 25.97 -12.57 0.95
CA ILE A 253 27.16 -11.70 1.05
C ILE A 253 26.82 -10.24 1.33
N TYR A 254 25.57 -9.81 1.17
CA TYR A 254 25.18 -8.43 1.43
C TYR A 254 25.40 -8.02 2.89
N ASN A 255 25.20 -8.94 3.84
CA ASN A 255 25.41 -8.71 5.26
C ASN A 255 26.88 -8.74 5.70
N ILE A 256 27.78 -9.30 4.88
CA ILE A 256 29.23 -9.40 5.20
C ILE A 256 30.07 -8.37 4.44
N TRP A 257 29.52 -7.68 3.46
CA TRP A 257 30.21 -6.55 2.83
C TRP A 257 30.43 -5.46 3.89
N PRO A 258 31.65 -4.99 4.05
CA PRO A 258 31.97 -4.06 5.12
C PRO A 258 31.15 -2.78 4.99
N SER A 259 30.38 -2.46 6.02
CA SER A 259 29.84 -1.13 6.19
C SER A 259 30.92 -0.28 6.85
N HIS A 260 31.51 0.64 6.10
CA HIS A 260 32.45 1.63 6.65
C HIS A 260 31.73 2.83 7.29
N ILE A 261 30.51 2.65 7.75
CA ILE A 261 29.81 3.67 8.54
C ILE A 261 30.41 3.64 9.94
N LYS A 262 31.27 4.61 10.21
CA LYS A 262 31.70 4.94 11.56
C LYS A 262 30.65 5.80 12.24
#